data_26b6e8e4c3910e4c6ee21360f367bcf1
#
_entry.id   26b6e8e4c3910e4c6ee21360f367bcf1
#
_cell.length_a   1.000
_cell.length_b   1.000
_cell.length_c   1.000
_cell.angle_alpha   90.00
_cell.angle_beta   90.00
_cell.angle_gamma   90.00
#
_symmetry.space_group_name_H-M   'P 1'
#
loop_
_entity.id
_entity.type
_entity.pdbx_description
1 polymer ?
#
loop_
_entity_poly.entity_id
_entity_poly.type
_entity_poly.pdbx_seq_one_letter_code
_entity_poly.pdbx_strand_id
1 'polypeptide(L)'
;LDLFKVAGNQRWAGGGTFDMPIVVMTPNGAGIRGSLYHSHSFESWASRLPGWKIVMPSNALDAYGLMLTAIKDPNPVLVLLPKALLRQKGARLIPGEPADADELSRMI
;
A
#
# COMPACT_ATOMS: atom_id res chain seq x y z
N LEU A 1 16.94 3.00 -1.82
CA LEU A 1 17.15 2.06 -0.69
C LEU A 1 17.19 2.79 0.66
N ASP A 2 17.85 3.95 0.74
CA ASP A 2 18.00 4.70 2.00
C ASP A 2 16.66 5.15 2.59
N LEU A 3 15.72 5.61 1.77
CA LEU A 3 14.37 5.93 2.23
C LEU A 3 13.74 4.76 2.99
N PHE A 4 13.82 3.55 2.45
CA PHE A 4 13.25 2.37 3.07
C PHE A 4 13.93 2.00 4.38
N LYS A 5 15.25 2.14 4.44
CA LYS A 5 16.02 1.88 5.67
C LYS A 5 15.70 2.91 6.76
N VAL A 6 15.75 4.18 6.42
CA VAL A 6 15.50 5.27 7.38
C VAL A 6 14.05 5.23 7.87
N ALA A 7 13.08 5.22 6.97
CA ALA A 7 11.67 5.25 7.36
C ALA A 7 11.27 4.03 8.20
N GLY A 8 11.72 2.84 7.83
CA GLY A 8 11.39 1.62 8.56
C GLY A 8 11.95 1.58 9.98
N ASN A 9 13.12 2.16 10.21
CA ASN A 9 13.79 2.11 11.51
C ASN A 9 13.49 3.33 12.40
N GLN A 10 12.90 4.40 11.87
CA GLN A 10 12.76 5.67 12.57
C GLN A 10 12.01 5.56 13.89
N ARG A 11 10.89 4.85 13.90
CA ARG A 11 10.08 4.68 15.11
C ARG A 11 10.83 3.89 16.19
N TRP A 12 11.51 2.83 15.80
CA TRP A 12 12.31 2.04 16.73
C TRP A 12 13.51 2.84 17.26
N ALA A 13 14.25 3.52 16.40
CA ALA A 13 15.39 4.34 16.76
C ALA A 13 15.02 5.49 17.71
N GLY A 14 13.81 6.04 17.55
CA GLY A 14 13.26 7.08 18.42
C GLY A 14 12.57 6.56 19.68
N GLY A 15 12.64 5.25 19.97
CA GLY A 15 11.97 4.68 21.15
C GLY A 15 10.45 4.82 21.12
N GLY A 16 9.85 4.88 19.93
CA GLY A 16 8.41 5.06 19.74
C GLY A 16 7.91 6.50 19.81
N THR A 17 8.81 7.49 19.93
CA THR A 17 8.44 8.92 20.03
C THR A 17 8.14 9.57 18.68
N PHE A 18 8.56 8.94 17.59
CA PHE A 18 8.34 9.44 16.22
C PHE A 18 7.46 8.48 15.43
N ASP A 19 6.40 9.01 14.87
CA ASP A 19 5.61 8.32 13.86
C ASP A 19 6.22 8.54 12.48
N MET A 20 6.02 7.56 11.58
CA MET A 20 6.47 7.65 10.19
C MET A 20 5.33 7.20 9.26
N PRO A 21 4.24 7.98 9.17
CA PRO A 21 3.05 7.62 8.41
C PRO A 21 3.27 7.85 6.91
N ILE A 22 4.05 7.00 6.29
CA ILE A 22 4.35 7.04 4.85
C ILE A 22 3.66 5.87 4.17
N VAL A 23 2.90 6.17 3.12
CA VAL A 23 2.38 5.14 2.22
C VAL A 23 3.13 5.22 0.89
N VAL A 24 3.79 4.13 0.54
CA VAL A 24 4.40 3.95 -0.78
C VAL A 24 3.55 2.96 -1.55
N MET A 25 3.09 3.37 -2.72
CA MET A 25 2.30 2.54 -3.61
C MET A 25 3.09 2.24 -4.89
N THR A 26 3.15 0.98 -5.27
CA THR A 26 3.84 0.59 -6.49
C THR A 26 3.11 -0.53 -7.24
N PRO A 27 3.07 -0.47 -8.58
CA PRO A 27 2.62 -1.60 -9.38
C PRO A 27 3.55 -2.81 -9.18
N ASN A 28 2.98 -4.01 -9.15
CA ASN A 28 3.71 -5.25 -8.88
C ASN A 28 3.35 -6.34 -9.89
N GLY A 29 4.33 -7.13 -10.28
CA GLY A 29 4.17 -8.29 -11.15
C GLY A 29 4.01 -7.98 -12.64
N ALA A 30 3.87 -9.04 -13.44
CA ALA A 30 3.57 -8.95 -14.87
C ALA A 30 2.10 -8.51 -15.10
N GLY A 31 1.78 -8.12 -16.30
CA GLY A 31 0.39 -7.77 -16.68
C GLY A 31 0.28 -6.73 -17.78
N ILE A 32 1.26 -5.85 -17.91
CA ILE A 32 1.28 -4.79 -18.93
C ILE A 32 2.33 -5.05 -20.02
N ARG A 33 3.12 -6.08 -19.90
CA ARG A 33 4.19 -6.45 -20.87
C ARG A 33 5.12 -5.30 -21.24
N GLY A 34 5.43 -4.43 -20.26
CA GLY A 34 6.33 -3.28 -20.43
C GLY A 34 7.81 -3.64 -20.32
N SER A 35 8.26 -4.74 -20.93
CA SER A 35 9.60 -5.29 -20.81
C SER A 35 9.97 -5.78 -19.40
N LEU A 36 11.21 -6.17 -19.20
CA LEU A 36 11.73 -6.65 -17.91
C LEU A 36 11.58 -5.60 -16.80
N TYR A 37 11.84 -4.34 -17.09
CA TYR A 37 11.83 -3.25 -16.11
C TYR A 37 10.46 -2.95 -15.50
N HIS A 38 9.39 -3.39 -16.15
CA HIS A 38 8.02 -3.15 -15.69
C HIS A 38 7.28 -4.44 -15.32
N SER A 39 7.99 -5.52 -15.08
CA SER A 39 7.41 -6.83 -14.80
C SER A 39 7.91 -7.46 -13.49
N HIS A 40 8.61 -6.69 -12.66
CA HIS A 40 9.16 -7.16 -11.41
C HIS A 40 8.07 -7.40 -10.35
N SER A 41 8.36 -8.37 -9.49
CA SER A 41 7.62 -8.65 -8.26
C SER A 41 8.51 -8.34 -7.07
N PHE A 42 8.02 -7.53 -6.15
CA PHE A 42 8.82 -6.94 -5.07
C PHE A 42 8.52 -7.50 -3.69
N GLU A 43 7.53 -8.35 -3.54
CA GLU A 43 7.07 -8.84 -2.25
C GLU A 43 8.16 -9.55 -1.45
N SER A 44 8.97 -10.38 -2.09
CA SER A 44 10.06 -11.10 -1.42
C SER A 44 11.18 -10.17 -0.94
N TRP A 45 11.48 -9.15 -1.72
CA TRP A 45 12.44 -8.11 -1.30
C TRP A 45 11.86 -7.22 -0.20
N ALA A 46 10.62 -6.78 -0.38
CA ALA A 46 9.95 -5.88 0.55
C ALA A 46 9.76 -6.52 1.93
N SER A 47 9.48 -7.81 2.00
CA SER A 47 9.29 -8.53 3.27
C SER A 47 10.52 -8.54 4.18
N ARG A 48 11.69 -8.17 3.66
CA ARG A 48 12.95 -8.05 4.41
C ARG A 48 13.20 -6.65 4.97
N LEU A 49 12.32 -5.69 4.69
CA LEU A 49 12.46 -4.32 5.17
C LEU A 49 11.95 -4.20 6.60
N PRO A 50 12.84 -4.01 7.60
CA PRO A 50 12.39 -3.88 8.98
C PRO A 50 11.53 -2.64 9.17
N GLY A 51 10.47 -2.76 9.96
CA GLY A 51 9.57 -1.67 10.30
C GLY A 51 8.53 -1.31 9.24
N TRP A 52 8.60 -1.86 8.04
CA TRP A 52 7.60 -1.70 7.00
C TRP A 52 6.48 -2.74 7.11
N LYS A 53 5.26 -2.30 6.94
CA LYS A 53 4.12 -3.19 6.67
C LYS A 53 3.97 -3.32 5.16
N ILE A 54 3.82 -4.55 4.69
CA ILE A 54 3.70 -4.84 3.26
C ILE A 54 2.31 -5.43 3.02
N VAL A 55 1.55 -4.79 2.16
CA VAL A 55 0.20 -5.23 1.81
C VAL A 55 0.05 -5.38 0.29
N MET A 56 -0.70 -6.39 -0.12
CA MET A 56 -0.99 -6.66 -1.53
C MET A 56 -2.46 -7.07 -1.66
N PRO A 57 -3.33 -6.16 -2.10
CA PRO A 57 -4.76 -6.46 -2.20
C PRO A 57 -5.04 -7.49 -3.32
N SER A 58 -6.01 -8.35 -3.08
CA SER A 58 -6.44 -9.39 -4.04
C SER A 58 -7.74 -9.06 -4.79
N ASN A 59 -8.46 -8.04 -4.35
CA ASN A 59 -9.71 -7.57 -4.95
C ASN A 59 -9.95 -6.09 -4.62
N ALA A 60 -10.99 -5.50 -5.18
CA ALA A 60 -11.29 -4.08 -5.00
C ALA A 60 -11.65 -3.69 -3.56
N LEU A 61 -12.36 -4.56 -2.83
CA LEU A 61 -12.71 -4.31 -1.43
C LEU A 61 -11.46 -4.30 -0.54
N ASP A 62 -10.57 -5.28 -0.73
CA ASP A 62 -9.29 -5.33 -0.02
C ASP A 62 -8.44 -4.09 -0.35
N ALA A 63 -8.39 -3.68 -1.62
CA ALA A 63 -7.64 -2.52 -2.05
C ALA A 63 -8.12 -1.25 -1.33
N TYR A 64 -9.43 -1.05 -1.25
CA TYR A 64 -10.04 0.07 -0.55
C TYR A 64 -9.72 0.04 0.96
N GLY A 65 -10.04 -1.06 1.62
CA GLY A 65 -9.85 -1.19 3.07
C GLY A 65 -8.38 -1.13 3.50
N LEU A 66 -7.49 -1.81 2.77
CA LEU A 66 -6.05 -1.79 3.05
C LEU A 66 -5.44 -0.40 2.82
N MET A 67 -5.88 0.32 1.79
CA MET A 67 -5.40 1.68 1.52
C MET A 67 -5.82 2.64 2.64
N LEU A 68 -7.09 2.63 3.06
CA LEU A 68 -7.55 3.46 4.18
C LEU A 68 -6.81 3.15 5.48
N THR A 69 -6.58 1.87 5.75
CA THR A 69 -5.83 1.43 6.92
C THR A 69 -4.37 1.87 6.84
N ALA A 70 -3.75 1.77 5.66
CA ALA A 70 -2.37 2.20 5.44
C ALA A 70 -2.19 3.71 5.68
N ILE A 71 -3.14 4.53 5.24
CA ILE A 71 -3.10 5.99 5.44
C ILE A 71 -3.17 6.36 6.93
N LYS A 72 -3.92 5.59 7.72
CA LYS A 72 -4.08 5.83 9.17
C LYS A 72 -2.98 5.19 10.03
N ASP A 73 -2.10 4.40 9.43
CA ASP A 73 -1.06 3.69 10.18
C ASP A 73 0.08 4.64 10.56
N PRO A 74 0.53 4.65 11.82
CA PRO A 74 1.66 5.47 12.25
C PRO A 74 3.02 4.94 11.76
N ASN A 75 3.06 3.78 11.10
CA ASN A 75 4.27 3.19 10.54
C ASN A 75 4.24 3.24 9.01
N PRO A 76 5.40 3.11 8.35
CA PRO A 76 5.44 3.10 6.90
C PRO A 76 4.80 1.83 6.33
N VAL A 77 3.97 2.00 5.31
CA VAL A 77 3.27 0.92 4.61
C VAL A 77 3.62 0.93 3.12
N LEU A 78 4.02 -0.22 2.60
CA LEU A 78 4.21 -0.45 1.17
C LEU A 78 3.01 -1.21 0.62
N VAL A 79 2.29 -0.58 -0.30
CA VAL A 79 1.14 -1.15 -0.99
C VAL A 79 1.58 -1.63 -2.37
N LEU A 80 1.60 -2.94 -2.56
CA LEU A 80 1.93 -3.59 -3.82
C LEU A 80 0.64 -3.83 -4.61
N LEU A 81 0.49 -3.17 -5.75
CA LEU A 81 -0.71 -3.28 -6.60
C LEU A 81 -0.47 -4.30 -7.72
N PRO A 82 -1.10 -5.50 -7.66
CA PRO A 82 -0.96 -6.48 -8.73
C PRO A 82 -1.50 -5.93 -10.04
N LYS A 83 -0.65 -5.73 -11.04
CA LYS A 83 -1.06 -5.15 -12.33
C LYS A 83 -2.14 -5.95 -13.04
N ALA A 84 -2.11 -7.26 -12.89
CA ALA A 84 -3.14 -8.14 -13.47
C ALA A 84 -4.56 -7.84 -12.92
N LEU A 85 -4.67 -7.28 -11.72
CA LEU A 85 -5.94 -6.98 -11.06
C LEU A 85 -6.41 -5.54 -11.23
N LEU A 86 -5.55 -4.61 -11.69
CA LEU A 86 -5.87 -3.17 -11.77
C LEU A 86 -7.11 -2.84 -12.61
N ARG A 87 -7.47 -3.70 -13.56
CA ARG A 87 -8.65 -3.52 -14.43
C ARG A 87 -9.79 -4.47 -14.08
N GLN A 88 -9.65 -5.24 -13.01
CA GLN A 88 -10.71 -6.14 -12.58
C GLN A 88 -11.86 -5.30 -12.03
N LYS A 89 -13.06 -5.58 -12.56
CA LYS A 89 -14.27 -4.94 -12.03
C LYS A 89 -14.57 -5.53 -10.66
N GLY A 90 -14.68 -4.68 -9.65
CA GLY A 90 -15.11 -5.06 -8.33
C GLY A 90 -16.63 -5.31 -8.25
N ALA A 91 -17.11 -5.68 -7.08
CA ALA A 91 -18.53 -5.67 -6.79
C ALA A 91 -19.09 -4.23 -6.96
N ARG A 92 -20.35 -4.14 -7.36
CA ARG A 92 -21.01 -2.84 -7.62
C ARG A 92 -21.13 -1.94 -6.39
N LEU A 93 -21.09 -2.52 -5.20
CA LEU A 93 -21.16 -1.81 -3.93
C LEU A 93 -20.09 -2.37 -3.01
N ILE A 94 -19.17 -1.52 -2.60
CA ILE A 94 -18.24 -1.79 -1.52
C ILE A 94 -18.95 -1.34 -0.23
N PRO A 95 -19.18 -2.21 0.76
CA PRO A 95 -19.80 -1.80 2.01
C PRO A 95 -19.05 -0.63 2.65
N GLY A 96 -19.76 0.47 2.92
CA GLY A 96 -19.15 1.68 3.46
C GLY A 96 -18.40 2.53 2.44
N GLU A 97 -18.57 2.27 1.14
CA GLU A 97 -18.05 3.15 0.08
C GLU A 97 -18.72 4.51 0.17
N PRO A 98 -17.95 5.61 0.26
CA PRO A 98 -18.51 6.95 0.28
C PRO A 98 -19.24 7.25 -1.03
N ALA A 99 -20.41 7.89 -0.93
CA ALA A 99 -21.22 8.22 -2.10
C ALA A 99 -20.58 9.31 -2.96
N ASP A 100 -19.74 10.13 -2.37
CA ASP A 100 -19.05 11.24 -3.03
C ASP A 100 -17.74 11.63 -2.33
N ALA A 101 -17.04 12.62 -2.89
CA ALA A 101 -15.76 13.11 -2.36
C ALA A 101 -15.91 13.79 -1.00
N ASP A 102 -17.07 14.39 -0.71
CA ASP A 102 -17.32 15.06 0.56
C ASP A 102 -17.52 14.05 1.68
N GLU A 103 -18.19 12.95 1.42
CA GLU A 103 -18.32 11.85 2.36
C GLU A 103 -16.96 11.17 2.59
N LEU A 104 -16.18 10.95 1.53
CA LEU A 104 -14.82 10.43 1.64
C LEU A 104 -13.96 11.32 2.55
N SER A 105 -14.01 12.62 2.37
CA SER A 105 -13.24 13.58 3.18
C SER A 105 -13.60 13.55 4.67
N ARG A 106 -14.84 13.20 5.01
CA ARG A 106 -15.28 13.06 6.39
C ARG A 106 -14.90 11.73 7.03
N MET A 107 -14.59 10.72 6.22
CA MET A 107 -14.18 9.39 6.67
C MET A 107 -12.67 9.27 6.92
N ILE A 108 -11.88 10.18 6.38
CA ILE A 108 -10.42 10.25 6.51
C ILE A 108 -10.05 11.19 7.67
#